data_5654d5b3d422b29f2b61819c4e226a48
#
_entry.id   5654d5b3d422b29f2b61819c4e226a48
#
_cell.length_a   1.000
_cell.length_b   1.000
_cell.length_c   1.000
_cell.angle_alpha   90.00
_cell.angle_beta   90.00
_cell.angle_gamma   90.00
#
_symmetry.space_group_name_H-M   'P 1'
#
loop_
_entity.id
_entity.type
_entity.pdbx_description
1 polymer ?
#
loop_
_entity_poly.entity_id
_entity_poly.type
_entity_poly.pdbx_seq_one_letter_code
_entity_poly.pdbx_strand_id
1 'polypeptide(L)'
;QVYMETTVDPSIIGGSILKAGDQVYDASVKRQMEKVGAAMAKAGMSGQSLEDPASITASLTETVKETKLDVDLEEVGIIEKVGDGIATVKGLKHAMAGELVELKGGVSGMVQNLLPDSVGVVLMGGETTVREGDILRRTGRLMEVPVGEGLLGRVVNPLGQPIDGKGEIHYAATRPVEAQSPGIADRKSVDVPLQTGIKAIDALVPIGRGQRELIIGDRGTGKSAVAVDTIINQKNTGVICIYVAIGQKASTIARLSRTLEKYGAKDYTIIVAATAAQSAPLQYLAPYAGVTMGEYFMDQGKDVLCIYDDLSKHAVAYRAMSLLLRRPPGREAYPGDVFYLHSRLLERAARRNEQAGGGSITALPVIETLAGDVGGYIPTNVISITDGQIYLETDLFYAGIRPAINVGLSVSRVGGSAQIKAMKSVAGTLRLDLAQYRELAAFAQFGSDLDKATKAQLDRGLRMTELLKQPQYKPYPVEKQVISLYAGSKGYIDDLPVQDVTRFEAELLKYVDNSAPEIGADIIKNKKITDADEEALKKVLDDFKQTFVTSDGKR
;
A
#
# COMPACT_ATOMS: atom_id res chain seq x y z
N GLN A 1 -37.25 -9.17 44.97
CA GLN A 1 -36.08 -9.34 45.86
C GLN A 1 -34.84 -9.10 45.06
N VAL A 2 -34.02 -8.14 45.46
CA VAL A 2 -32.71 -7.89 44.86
C VAL A 2 -31.69 -8.66 45.69
N TYR A 3 -31.01 -9.61 45.09
CA TYR A 3 -29.89 -10.31 45.73
C TYR A 3 -28.60 -9.53 45.42
N MET A 4 -27.85 -9.13 46.42
CA MET A 4 -26.59 -8.41 46.28
C MET A 4 -25.46 -9.31 46.84
N GLU A 5 -24.53 -9.67 45.97
CA GLU A 5 -23.32 -10.37 46.31
C GLU A 5 -22.16 -9.36 46.35
N THR A 6 -21.40 -9.36 47.42
CA THR A 6 -20.30 -8.40 47.61
C THR A 6 -18.97 -9.15 47.70
N THR A 7 -18.01 -8.72 46.89
CA THR A 7 -16.62 -9.22 46.92
C THR A 7 -15.66 -8.05 47.14
N VAL A 8 -14.60 -8.29 47.89
CA VAL A 8 -13.54 -7.29 48.11
C VAL A 8 -12.45 -7.49 47.04
N ASP A 9 -12.24 -6.46 46.20
CA ASP A 9 -11.17 -6.48 45.21
C ASP A 9 -10.15 -5.36 45.50
N PRO A 10 -8.95 -5.71 46.00
CA PRO A 10 -7.91 -4.72 46.31
C PRO A 10 -7.42 -3.94 45.06
N SER A 11 -7.66 -4.44 43.85
CA SER A 11 -7.17 -3.82 42.61
C SER A 11 -7.84 -2.50 42.28
N ILE A 12 -9.01 -2.18 42.90
CA ILE A 12 -9.73 -0.91 42.69
C ILE A 12 -9.18 0.25 43.56
N ILE A 13 -8.22 -0.03 44.44
CA ILE A 13 -7.57 0.92 45.39
C ILE A 13 -8.56 1.43 46.46
N GLY A 14 -9.82 1.68 46.09
CA GLY A 14 -10.91 2.14 46.95
C GLY A 14 -12.16 2.44 46.14
N GLY A 15 -13.26 2.76 46.82
CA GLY A 15 -14.56 2.98 46.20
C GLY A 15 -15.35 1.69 45.97
N SER A 16 -16.30 1.68 45.06
CA SER A 16 -17.16 0.52 44.80
C SER A 16 -17.46 0.39 43.29
N ILE A 17 -17.60 -0.85 42.85
CA ILE A 17 -18.10 -1.18 41.52
C ILE A 17 -19.41 -1.96 41.71
N LEU A 18 -20.53 -1.40 41.24
CA LEU A 18 -21.83 -2.04 41.29
C LEU A 18 -22.19 -2.59 39.91
N LYS A 19 -22.50 -3.86 39.80
CA LYS A 19 -22.97 -4.51 38.57
C LYS A 19 -24.44 -4.85 38.70
N ALA A 20 -25.24 -4.30 37.79
CA ALA A 20 -26.69 -4.57 37.74
C ALA A 20 -27.06 -4.98 36.28
N GLY A 21 -27.13 -6.30 36.03
CA GLY A 21 -27.39 -6.84 34.71
C GLY A 21 -26.21 -6.54 33.74
N ASP A 22 -26.49 -5.81 32.66
CA ASP A 22 -25.55 -5.37 31.61
C ASP A 22 -24.94 -3.98 31.89
N GLN A 23 -25.22 -3.40 33.05
CA GLN A 23 -24.71 -2.10 33.46
C GLN A 23 -23.73 -2.23 34.65
N VAL A 24 -22.66 -1.47 34.58
CA VAL A 24 -21.66 -1.35 35.65
C VAL A 24 -21.54 0.11 36.06
N TYR A 25 -21.66 0.32 37.36
CA TYR A 25 -21.40 1.61 38.00
C TYR A 25 -20.03 1.54 38.67
N ASP A 26 -19.03 2.15 38.03
CA ASP A 26 -17.65 2.15 38.53
C ASP A 26 -17.33 3.49 39.22
N ALA A 27 -17.40 3.49 40.53
CA ALA A 27 -16.99 4.59 41.39
C ALA A 27 -15.64 4.29 42.08
N SER A 28 -14.77 3.50 41.47
CA SER A 28 -13.45 3.15 42.06
C SER A 28 -12.47 4.31 41.94
N VAL A 29 -11.58 4.42 42.90
CA VAL A 29 -10.46 5.39 42.90
C VAL A 29 -9.55 5.14 41.71
N LYS A 30 -9.33 3.88 41.31
CA LYS A 30 -8.55 3.52 40.15
C LYS A 30 -9.10 4.16 38.87
N ARG A 31 -10.42 4.08 38.65
CA ARG A 31 -11.08 4.66 37.47
C ARG A 31 -11.00 6.18 37.45
N GLN A 32 -11.13 6.81 38.61
CA GLN A 32 -10.96 8.24 38.76
C GLN A 32 -9.54 8.70 38.40
N MET A 33 -8.52 7.96 38.83
CA MET A 33 -7.12 8.22 38.44
C MET A 33 -6.86 8.04 36.95
N GLU A 34 -7.44 7.02 36.32
CA GLU A 34 -7.35 6.80 34.87
C GLU A 34 -7.97 7.97 34.08
N LYS A 35 -9.13 8.51 34.51
CA LYS A 35 -9.76 9.70 33.92
C LYS A 35 -8.89 10.95 34.05
N VAL A 36 -8.31 11.18 35.20
CA VAL A 36 -7.39 12.30 35.41
C VAL A 36 -6.15 12.15 34.54
N GLY A 37 -5.56 10.94 34.45
CA GLY A 37 -4.42 10.65 33.58
C GLY A 37 -4.74 10.91 32.09
N ALA A 38 -5.91 10.48 31.64
CA ALA A 38 -6.37 10.71 30.26
C ALA A 38 -6.62 12.22 29.98
N ALA A 39 -7.17 12.95 30.93
CA ALA A 39 -7.37 14.41 30.81
C ALA A 39 -6.03 15.16 30.74
N MET A 40 -5.04 14.74 31.53
CA MET A 40 -3.68 15.29 31.52
C MET A 40 -2.95 15.01 30.18
N ALA A 41 -3.09 13.80 29.64
CA ALA A 41 -2.55 13.43 28.34
C ALA A 41 -3.18 14.27 27.20
N LYS A 42 -4.48 14.52 27.27
CA LYS A 42 -5.21 15.39 26.33
C LYS A 42 -4.81 16.85 26.42
N ALA A 43 -4.45 17.33 27.59
CA ALA A 43 -4.00 18.71 27.81
C ALA A 43 -2.56 18.97 27.33
N GLY A 44 -1.89 18.00 26.69
CA GLY A 44 -0.54 18.15 26.12
C GLY A 44 0.58 18.23 27.17
N MET A 45 0.31 17.84 28.42
CA MET A 45 1.28 17.94 29.52
C MET A 45 2.39 16.87 29.49
N SER A 46 2.39 16.00 28.51
CA SER A 46 3.40 14.94 28.33
C SER A 46 4.67 15.37 27.61
N GLY A 47 5.02 16.66 27.58
CA GLY A 47 6.21 17.08 26.83
C GLY A 47 6.74 18.50 27.06
N GLN A 48 6.20 19.26 27.99
CA GLN A 48 6.78 20.57 28.33
C GLN A 48 7.89 20.44 29.38
N SER A 49 8.99 21.14 29.15
CA SER A 49 10.12 21.25 30.07
C SER A 49 9.64 21.69 31.46
N LEU A 50 10.00 20.88 32.46
CA LEU A 50 9.68 21.07 33.87
C LEU A 50 10.49 22.24 34.47
N GLU A 51 10.16 23.48 34.15
CA GLU A 51 10.90 24.64 34.65
C GLU A 51 10.36 25.23 35.97
N ASP A 52 9.11 24.97 36.36
CA ASP A 52 8.58 25.44 37.65
C ASP A 52 7.57 24.47 38.27
N PRO A 53 7.90 23.83 39.43
CA PRO A 53 7.01 22.90 40.12
C PRO A 53 5.69 23.54 40.60
N ALA A 54 5.65 24.85 40.84
CA ALA A 54 4.46 25.53 41.30
C ALA A 54 3.41 25.71 40.20
N SER A 55 3.84 25.98 38.97
CA SER A 55 2.97 26.09 37.79
C SER A 55 2.34 24.72 37.44
N ILE A 56 3.12 23.64 37.57
CA ILE A 56 2.66 22.26 37.34
C ILE A 56 1.58 21.90 38.37
N THR A 57 1.80 22.20 39.64
CA THR A 57 0.84 21.92 40.71
C THR A 57 -0.46 22.71 40.54
N ALA A 58 -0.38 23.96 40.12
CA ALA A 58 -1.56 24.79 39.84
C ALA A 58 -2.37 24.24 38.64
N SER A 59 -1.70 23.90 37.53
CA SER A 59 -2.33 23.33 36.35
C SER A 59 -2.93 21.93 36.62
N LEU A 60 -2.25 21.09 37.39
CA LEU A 60 -2.77 19.82 37.86
C LEU A 60 -4.03 19.99 38.72
N THR A 61 -4.02 20.96 39.64
CA THR A 61 -5.14 21.22 40.53
C THR A 61 -6.36 21.74 39.75
N GLU A 62 -6.14 22.54 38.71
CA GLU A 62 -7.19 23.04 37.83
C GLU A 62 -7.77 21.91 36.97
N THR A 63 -6.91 21.09 36.35
CA THR A 63 -7.34 19.95 35.57
C THR A 63 -8.14 18.93 36.41
N VAL A 64 -7.72 18.67 37.65
CA VAL A 64 -8.46 17.79 38.57
C VAL A 64 -9.80 18.39 38.97
N LYS A 65 -9.88 19.70 39.19
CA LYS A 65 -11.15 20.41 39.52
C LYS A 65 -12.13 20.46 38.36
N GLU A 66 -11.62 20.57 37.13
CA GLU A 66 -12.46 20.59 35.94
C GLU A 66 -12.90 19.17 35.50
N THR A 67 -12.18 18.13 35.91
CA THR A 67 -12.57 16.76 35.64
C THR A 67 -13.78 16.38 36.48
N LYS A 68 -14.95 16.27 35.87
CA LYS A 68 -16.14 15.74 36.54
C LYS A 68 -15.91 14.30 36.93
N LEU A 69 -15.88 14.04 38.21
CA LEU A 69 -15.75 12.71 38.82
C LEU A 69 -17.14 12.07 39.01
N ASP A 70 -17.99 12.16 38.01
CA ASP A 70 -19.31 11.53 38.03
C ASP A 70 -19.17 10.01 37.83
N VAL A 71 -20.11 9.28 38.41
CA VAL A 71 -20.24 7.83 38.18
C VAL A 71 -20.73 7.64 36.74
N ASP A 72 -19.89 7.11 35.89
CA ASP A 72 -20.28 6.80 34.52
C ASP A 72 -21.01 5.45 34.47
N LEU A 73 -22.15 5.45 33.80
CA LEU A 73 -22.83 4.27 33.36
C LEU A 73 -22.06 3.70 32.16
N GLU A 74 -21.24 2.69 32.42
CA GLU A 74 -20.56 1.97 31.35
C GLU A 74 -21.39 0.75 30.96
N GLU A 75 -21.67 0.63 29.66
CA GLU A 75 -22.26 -0.57 29.11
C GLU A 75 -21.17 -1.62 28.93
N VAL A 76 -21.36 -2.77 29.56
CA VAL A 76 -20.41 -3.88 29.52
C VAL A 76 -21.05 -5.13 28.92
N GLY A 77 -20.22 -5.91 28.26
CA GLY A 77 -20.58 -7.24 27.78
C GLY A 77 -19.82 -8.33 28.49
N ILE A 78 -20.38 -9.53 28.52
CA ILE A 78 -19.73 -10.72 29.04
C ILE A 78 -19.40 -11.64 27.86
N ILE A 79 -18.18 -12.09 27.79
CA ILE A 79 -17.73 -13.06 26.78
C ILE A 79 -18.39 -14.41 27.07
N GLU A 80 -19.23 -14.84 26.16
CA GLU A 80 -19.92 -16.14 26.21
C GLU A 80 -19.06 -17.24 25.58
N LYS A 81 -18.34 -16.91 24.50
CA LYS A 81 -17.41 -17.82 23.79
C LYS A 81 -16.25 -17.03 23.24
N VAL A 82 -15.08 -17.62 23.27
CA VAL A 82 -13.88 -17.06 22.64
C VAL A 82 -13.07 -18.17 21.97
N GLY A 83 -12.55 -17.90 20.77
CA GLY A 83 -11.68 -18.81 20.03
C GLY A 83 -11.26 -18.19 18.70
N ASP A 84 -10.05 -18.52 18.24
CA ASP A 84 -9.49 -18.11 16.95
C ASP A 84 -9.58 -16.58 16.66
N GLY A 85 -9.40 -15.75 17.72
CA GLY A 85 -9.43 -14.29 17.59
C GLY A 85 -10.84 -13.69 17.54
N ILE A 86 -11.89 -14.47 17.79
CA ILE A 86 -13.29 -14.02 17.80
C ILE A 86 -13.89 -14.27 19.19
N ALA A 87 -14.62 -13.28 19.70
CA ALA A 87 -15.43 -13.40 20.91
C ALA A 87 -16.89 -13.16 20.59
N THR A 88 -17.77 -14.04 21.11
CA THR A 88 -19.21 -13.80 21.15
C THR A 88 -19.55 -13.22 22.53
N VAL A 89 -20.17 -12.06 22.54
CA VAL A 89 -20.38 -11.25 23.74
C VAL A 89 -21.88 -11.05 23.95
N LYS A 90 -22.39 -11.30 25.14
CA LYS A 90 -23.73 -10.92 25.58
C LYS A 90 -23.73 -9.55 26.26
N GLY A 91 -24.80 -8.80 26.09
CA GLY A 91 -24.88 -7.39 26.47
C GLY A 91 -24.48 -6.49 25.29
N LEU A 92 -24.02 -5.27 25.56
CA LEU A 92 -23.62 -4.28 24.53
C LEU A 92 -24.74 -3.96 23.53
N LYS A 93 -25.95 -3.70 24.04
CA LYS A 93 -27.14 -3.45 23.21
C LYS A 93 -27.01 -2.23 22.28
N HIS A 94 -26.19 -1.27 22.66
CA HIS A 94 -25.98 -0.03 21.90
C HIS A 94 -24.65 -0.02 21.16
N ALA A 95 -23.95 -1.17 21.05
CA ALA A 95 -22.68 -1.25 20.31
C ALA A 95 -22.88 -0.94 18.82
N MET A 96 -21.91 -0.25 18.25
CA MET A 96 -21.88 0.08 16.82
C MET A 96 -20.93 -0.86 16.06
N ALA A 97 -21.26 -1.17 14.82
CA ALA A 97 -20.31 -1.88 13.95
C ALA A 97 -19.03 -1.05 13.77
N GLY A 98 -17.86 -1.69 13.88
CA GLY A 98 -16.56 -1.00 13.84
C GLY A 98 -16.15 -0.32 15.17
N GLU A 99 -16.97 -0.42 16.22
CA GLU A 99 -16.65 0.16 17.53
C GLU A 99 -15.47 -0.55 18.17
N LEU A 100 -14.55 0.24 18.71
CA LEU A 100 -13.46 -0.23 19.56
C LEU A 100 -14.02 -0.64 20.91
N VAL A 101 -13.64 -1.80 21.38
CA VAL A 101 -13.98 -2.33 22.70
C VAL A 101 -12.71 -2.74 23.43
N GLU A 102 -12.72 -2.61 24.74
CA GLU A 102 -11.57 -2.90 25.58
C GLU A 102 -11.87 -4.04 26.57
N LEU A 103 -10.90 -4.95 26.68
CA LEU A 103 -10.93 -6.05 27.61
C LEU A 103 -9.95 -5.80 28.78
N LYS A 104 -10.18 -6.51 29.87
CA LYS A 104 -9.25 -6.52 31.01
C LYS A 104 -7.85 -6.95 30.52
N GLY A 105 -6.82 -6.20 30.90
CA GLY A 105 -5.43 -6.47 30.49
C GLY A 105 -4.96 -5.74 29.23
N GLY A 106 -5.75 -4.76 28.72
CA GLY A 106 -5.35 -3.91 27.59
C GLY A 106 -5.52 -4.54 26.21
N VAL A 107 -6.21 -5.67 26.12
CA VAL A 107 -6.56 -6.27 24.82
C VAL A 107 -7.67 -5.45 24.19
N SER A 108 -7.48 -5.05 22.94
CA SER A 108 -8.49 -4.34 22.16
C SER A 108 -9.26 -5.30 21.26
N GLY A 109 -10.54 -4.99 21.05
CA GLY A 109 -11.38 -5.69 20.09
C GLY A 109 -12.17 -4.72 19.22
N MET A 110 -12.70 -5.20 18.11
CA MET A 110 -13.57 -4.43 17.21
C MET A 110 -14.89 -5.17 17.02
N VAL A 111 -15.99 -4.46 17.18
CA VAL A 111 -17.32 -4.98 16.91
C VAL A 111 -17.52 -5.22 15.43
N GLN A 112 -17.84 -6.45 15.03
CA GLN A 112 -18.02 -6.83 13.61
C GLN A 112 -19.41 -7.34 13.28
N ASN A 113 -20.10 -7.96 14.23
CA ASN A 113 -21.41 -8.54 13.98
C ASN A 113 -22.40 -8.16 15.08
N LEU A 114 -23.52 -7.62 14.70
CA LEU A 114 -24.59 -7.23 15.63
C LEU A 114 -25.75 -8.22 15.44
N LEU A 115 -26.02 -9.03 16.45
CA LEU A 115 -27.12 -9.97 16.51
C LEU A 115 -28.13 -9.52 17.58
N PRO A 116 -29.39 -9.98 17.54
CA PRO A 116 -30.41 -9.55 18.51
C PRO A 116 -29.98 -9.76 19.98
N ASP A 117 -29.32 -10.87 20.27
CA ASP A 117 -28.98 -11.29 21.66
C ASP A 117 -27.47 -11.30 21.95
N SER A 118 -26.64 -11.03 20.96
CA SER A 118 -25.17 -11.08 21.11
C SER A 118 -24.45 -10.20 20.11
N VAL A 119 -23.19 -9.91 20.42
CA VAL A 119 -22.30 -9.13 19.57
C VAL A 119 -21.08 -9.96 19.25
N GLY A 120 -20.73 -10.05 17.95
CA GLY A 120 -19.47 -10.66 17.49
C GLY A 120 -18.34 -9.64 17.50
N VAL A 121 -17.33 -9.90 18.29
CA VAL A 121 -16.15 -9.04 18.47
C VAL A 121 -14.92 -9.75 17.93
N VAL A 122 -14.11 -9.04 17.16
CA VAL A 122 -12.82 -9.50 16.65
C VAL A 122 -11.72 -8.97 17.57
N LEU A 123 -10.87 -9.86 18.08
CA LEU A 123 -9.80 -9.50 19.01
C LEU A 123 -8.55 -9.06 18.22
N MET A 124 -7.97 -7.94 18.60
CA MET A 124 -6.78 -7.38 17.97
C MET A 124 -5.48 -7.80 18.67
N GLY A 125 -5.32 -9.11 18.88
CA GLY A 125 -4.21 -9.71 19.62
C GLY A 125 -4.63 -10.16 21.03
N GLY A 126 -3.68 -10.73 21.78
CA GLY A 126 -3.92 -11.17 23.16
C GLY A 126 -4.89 -12.35 23.33
N GLU A 127 -5.15 -13.10 22.27
CA GLU A 127 -6.15 -14.20 22.23
C GLU A 127 -5.95 -15.25 23.33
N THR A 128 -4.72 -15.48 23.75
CA THR A 128 -4.38 -16.46 24.80
C THR A 128 -4.70 -15.99 26.21
N THR A 129 -4.94 -14.70 26.40
CA THR A 129 -5.21 -14.09 27.71
C THR A 129 -6.70 -13.90 27.98
N VAL A 130 -7.53 -13.94 26.94
CA VAL A 130 -8.97 -13.72 27.01
C VAL A 130 -9.69 -15.04 27.27
N ARG A 131 -10.67 -15.03 28.19
CA ARG A 131 -11.42 -16.22 28.61
C ARG A 131 -12.93 -15.98 28.57
N GLU A 132 -13.68 -17.06 28.50
CA GLU A 132 -15.12 -17.03 28.74
C GLU A 132 -15.43 -16.50 30.15
N GLY A 133 -16.42 -15.62 30.23
CA GLY A 133 -16.78 -14.90 31.46
C GLY A 133 -16.04 -13.57 31.66
N ASP A 134 -15.02 -13.26 30.88
CA ASP A 134 -14.36 -11.96 30.95
C ASP A 134 -15.31 -10.83 30.56
N ILE A 135 -15.07 -9.66 31.15
CA ILE A 135 -15.84 -8.46 30.91
C ILE A 135 -15.17 -7.63 29.82
N LEU A 136 -15.98 -7.17 28.89
CA LEU A 136 -15.59 -6.31 27.79
C LEU A 136 -16.37 -5.00 27.91
N ARG A 137 -15.67 -3.86 27.72
CA ARG A 137 -16.25 -2.51 27.84
C ARG A 137 -16.32 -1.84 26.49
N ARG A 138 -17.39 -1.08 26.28
CA ARG A 138 -17.52 -0.19 25.14
C ARG A 138 -16.65 1.05 25.33
N THR A 139 -16.11 1.55 24.22
CA THR A 139 -15.40 2.84 24.23
C THR A 139 -16.23 3.98 23.63
N GLY A 140 -17.34 3.66 22.92
CA GLY A 140 -18.11 4.63 22.15
C GLY A 140 -17.35 5.22 20.95
N ARG A 141 -16.15 4.71 20.64
CA ARG A 141 -15.30 5.17 19.53
C ARG A 141 -15.11 4.08 18.50
N LEU A 142 -15.00 4.47 17.24
CA LEU A 142 -14.61 3.54 16.18
C LEU A 142 -13.14 3.12 16.36
N MET A 143 -12.77 1.98 15.74
CA MET A 143 -11.38 1.53 15.72
C MET A 143 -10.50 2.58 15.05
N GLU A 144 -9.44 3.01 15.73
CA GLU A 144 -8.53 4.08 15.33
C GLU A 144 -7.09 3.58 15.25
N VAL A 145 -6.30 4.27 14.41
CA VAL A 145 -4.84 4.05 14.33
C VAL A 145 -4.09 5.37 14.46
N PRO A 146 -2.87 5.36 15.03
CA PRO A 146 -2.04 6.54 15.10
C PRO A 146 -1.58 6.96 13.71
N VAL A 147 -1.49 8.27 13.50
CA VAL A 147 -1.03 8.91 12.28
C VAL A 147 -0.03 10.03 12.60
N GLY A 148 0.87 10.32 11.69
CA GLY A 148 1.84 11.40 11.89
C GLY A 148 3.18 11.12 11.19
N GLU A 149 4.01 12.14 11.12
CA GLU A 149 5.34 12.06 10.50
C GLU A 149 6.30 11.14 11.25
N GLY A 150 6.09 10.92 12.56
CA GLY A 150 6.88 9.98 13.36
C GLY A 150 6.82 8.52 12.88
N LEU A 151 5.86 8.18 12.02
CA LEU A 151 5.75 6.85 11.40
C LEU A 151 6.71 6.66 10.23
N LEU A 152 7.27 7.73 9.65
CA LEU A 152 8.19 7.64 8.52
C LEU A 152 9.47 6.90 8.94
N GLY A 153 9.92 5.99 8.09
CA GLY A 153 11.10 5.16 8.36
C GLY A 153 10.87 4.02 9.35
N ARG A 154 9.63 3.82 9.84
CA ARG A 154 9.30 2.83 10.85
C ARG A 154 8.62 1.60 10.26
N VAL A 155 8.72 0.51 11.01
CA VAL A 155 7.94 -0.72 10.77
C VAL A 155 6.98 -0.89 11.93
N VAL A 156 5.68 -0.89 11.62
CA VAL A 156 4.61 -0.95 12.61
C VAL A 156 3.67 -2.12 12.35
N ASN A 157 2.97 -2.57 13.38
CA ASN A 157 1.84 -3.49 13.21
C ASN A 157 0.57 -2.72 12.76
N PRO A 158 -0.54 -3.39 12.45
CA PRO A 158 -1.79 -2.73 12.05
C PRO A 158 -2.42 -1.79 13.08
N LEU A 159 -2.01 -1.90 14.34
CA LEU A 159 -2.42 -0.97 15.42
C LEU A 159 -1.51 0.27 15.52
N GLY A 160 -0.50 0.39 14.64
CA GLY A 160 0.49 1.46 14.67
C GLY A 160 1.60 1.29 15.69
N GLN A 161 1.65 0.17 16.40
CA GLN A 161 2.71 -0.11 17.37
C GLN A 161 4.02 -0.49 16.68
N PRO A 162 5.17 0.03 17.11
CA PRO A 162 6.46 -0.26 16.50
C PRO A 162 6.87 -1.72 16.74
N ILE A 163 7.36 -2.36 15.67
CA ILE A 163 7.89 -3.73 15.69
C ILE A 163 9.33 -3.82 15.16
N ASP A 164 9.97 -2.67 14.97
CA ASP A 164 11.33 -2.54 14.43
C ASP A 164 12.42 -2.43 15.50
N GLY A 165 12.05 -2.44 16.77
CA GLY A 165 12.99 -2.32 17.89
C GLY A 165 13.60 -0.93 18.08
N LYS A 166 13.08 0.11 17.41
CA LYS A 166 13.60 1.48 17.47
C LYS A 166 12.93 2.37 18.54
N GLY A 167 12.24 1.77 19.51
CA GLY A 167 11.55 2.49 20.58
C GLY A 167 10.18 3.04 20.15
N GLU A 168 9.57 3.80 21.05
CA GLU A 168 8.24 4.39 20.88
C GLU A 168 8.19 5.39 19.73
N ILE A 169 6.99 5.60 19.20
CA ILE A 169 6.72 6.52 18.10
C ILE A 169 5.88 7.69 18.64
N HIS A 170 6.33 8.90 18.39
CA HIS A 170 5.52 10.09 18.62
C HIS A 170 4.62 10.31 17.41
N TYR A 171 3.33 10.18 17.60
CA TYR A 171 2.33 10.40 16.55
C TYR A 171 1.53 11.68 16.82
N ALA A 172 1.05 12.29 15.72
CA ALA A 172 0.37 13.58 15.80
C ALA A 172 -1.08 13.48 16.28
N ALA A 173 -1.77 12.40 15.88
CA ALA A 173 -3.18 12.16 16.18
C ALA A 173 -3.53 10.67 16.00
N THR A 174 -4.77 10.31 16.36
CA THR A 174 -5.42 9.06 15.95
C THR A 174 -6.51 9.35 14.94
N ARG A 175 -6.77 8.40 14.01
CA ARG A 175 -7.84 8.50 13.01
C ARG A 175 -8.57 7.17 12.90
N PRO A 176 -9.90 7.21 12.66
CA PRO A 176 -10.66 6.00 12.39
C PRO A 176 -10.10 5.24 11.19
N VAL A 177 -10.02 3.92 11.30
CA VAL A 177 -9.55 3.06 10.20
C VAL A 177 -10.55 2.96 9.08
N GLU A 178 -11.83 3.06 9.38
CA GLU A 178 -12.90 3.12 8.41
C GLU A 178 -13.30 4.60 8.20
N ALA A 179 -12.91 5.13 7.05
CA ALA A 179 -13.22 6.48 6.62
C ALA A 179 -13.94 6.45 5.27
N GLN A 180 -14.74 7.47 5.01
CA GLN A 180 -15.38 7.65 3.72
C GLN A 180 -14.32 8.06 2.67
N SER A 181 -14.46 7.50 1.45
CA SER A 181 -13.65 7.91 0.32
C SER A 181 -13.95 9.36 -0.08
N PRO A 182 -12.99 10.08 -0.72
CA PRO A 182 -13.24 11.41 -1.27
C PRO A 182 -14.46 11.41 -2.19
N GLY A 183 -15.33 12.42 -2.02
CA GLY A 183 -16.53 12.60 -2.83
C GLY A 183 -16.23 12.88 -4.30
N ILE A 184 -17.25 12.79 -5.15
CA ILE A 184 -17.09 13.06 -6.60
C ILE A 184 -16.62 14.51 -6.84
N ALA A 185 -17.15 15.45 -6.07
CA ALA A 185 -16.80 16.88 -6.19
C ALA A 185 -15.36 17.18 -5.74
N ASP A 186 -14.77 16.33 -4.89
CA ASP A 186 -13.43 16.53 -4.34
C ASP A 186 -12.33 15.97 -5.25
N ARG A 187 -12.71 15.16 -6.23
CA ARG A 187 -11.75 14.48 -7.13
C ARG A 187 -11.31 15.37 -8.28
N LYS A 188 -10.06 15.22 -8.65
CA LYS A 188 -9.45 15.80 -9.86
C LYS A 188 -9.01 14.68 -10.80
N SER A 189 -9.02 14.96 -12.11
CA SER A 189 -8.51 14.01 -13.11
C SER A 189 -7.05 13.65 -12.84
N VAL A 190 -6.71 12.40 -13.11
CA VAL A 190 -5.35 11.87 -12.98
C VAL A 190 -4.55 12.24 -14.22
N ASP A 191 -3.67 13.23 -14.12
CA ASP A 191 -2.88 13.80 -15.22
C ASP A 191 -1.41 14.04 -14.85
N VAL A 192 -0.99 13.65 -13.64
CA VAL A 192 0.41 13.74 -13.19
C VAL A 192 0.99 12.34 -13.10
N PRO A 193 2.10 12.04 -13.78
CA PRO A 193 2.70 10.71 -13.74
C PRO A 193 3.24 10.37 -12.34
N LEU A 194 3.06 9.11 -11.94
CA LEU A 194 3.84 8.45 -10.91
C LEU A 194 4.90 7.62 -11.63
N GLN A 195 6.14 8.11 -11.66
CA GLN A 195 7.23 7.40 -12.33
C GLN A 195 7.63 6.17 -11.50
N THR A 196 7.50 5.00 -12.09
CA THR A 196 7.92 3.75 -11.43
C THR A 196 9.41 3.50 -11.55
N GLY A 197 10.06 4.13 -12.54
CA GLY A 197 11.43 3.87 -12.92
C GLY A 197 11.63 2.58 -13.71
N ILE A 198 10.54 1.90 -14.05
CA ILE A 198 10.54 0.65 -14.83
C ILE A 198 10.08 0.98 -16.26
N LYS A 199 11.01 0.87 -17.22
CA LYS A 199 10.76 1.24 -18.62
C LYS A 199 9.48 0.65 -19.20
N ALA A 200 9.26 -0.65 -18.97
CA ALA A 200 8.10 -1.34 -19.50
C ALA A 200 6.77 -0.82 -18.91
N ILE A 201 6.76 -0.34 -17.66
CA ILE A 201 5.57 0.23 -17.03
C ILE A 201 5.37 1.66 -17.49
N ASP A 202 6.39 2.51 -17.31
CA ASP A 202 6.27 3.94 -17.57
C ASP A 202 5.99 4.23 -19.06
N ALA A 203 6.45 3.34 -19.98
CA ALA A 203 6.18 3.45 -21.41
C ALA A 203 4.85 2.84 -21.85
N LEU A 204 4.49 1.65 -21.33
CA LEU A 204 3.38 0.86 -21.89
C LEU A 204 2.13 0.84 -21.03
N VAL A 205 2.28 0.94 -19.71
CA VAL A 205 1.19 0.87 -18.72
C VAL A 205 1.37 1.97 -17.68
N PRO A 206 1.40 3.25 -18.09
CA PRO A 206 1.76 4.36 -17.22
C PRO A 206 0.77 4.53 -16.07
N ILE A 207 1.32 4.88 -14.91
CA ILE A 207 0.56 5.10 -13.69
C ILE A 207 0.55 6.59 -13.36
N GLY A 208 -0.62 7.11 -13.03
CA GLY A 208 -0.78 8.49 -12.57
C GLY A 208 -0.98 8.60 -11.06
N ARG A 209 -0.63 9.75 -10.49
CA ARG A 209 -0.86 10.05 -9.07
C ARG A 209 -2.35 10.13 -8.78
N GLY A 210 -2.82 9.25 -7.88
CA GLY A 210 -4.23 9.07 -7.57
C GLY A 210 -4.91 7.90 -8.30
N GLN A 211 -4.18 7.17 -9.13
CA GLN A 211 -4.68 5.98 -9.84
C GLN A 211 -4.60 4.74 -8.96
N ARG A 212 -5.49 3.77 -9.25
CA ARG A 212 -5.46 2.41 -8.70
C ARG A 212 -5.00 1.47 -9.80
N GLU A 213 -3.77 0.97 -9.72
CA GLU A 213 -3.21 0.05 -10.71
C GLU A 213 -2.88 -1.28 -10.07
N LEU A 214 -3.51 -2.35 -10.52
CA LEU A 214 -3.35 -3.69 -10.00
C LEU A 214 -2.05 -4.32 -10.49
N ILE A 215 -1.27 -4.93 -9.60
CA ILE A 215 -0.16 -5.82 -9.95
C ILE A 215 -0.63 -7.26 -9.74
N ILE A 216 -0.74 -8.02 -10.82
CA ILE A 216 -1.33 -9.36 -10.79
C ILE A 216 -0.42 -10.39 -11.48
N GLY A 217 -0.40 -11.61 -10.98
CA GLY A 217 0.37 -12.72 -11.54
C GLY A 217 0.63 -13.82 -10.52
N ASP A 218 1.20 -14.92 -10.98
CA ASP A 218 1.50 -16.09 -10.16
C ASP A 218 2.59 -15.80 -9.12
N ARG A 219 2.71 -16.69 -8.16
CA ARG A 219 3.75 -16.59 -7.14
C ARG A 219 5.14 -16.63 -7.78
N GLY A 220 6.01 -15.70 -7.35
CA GLY A 220 7.41 -15.65 -7.80
C GLY A 220 7.64 -14.94 -9.13
N THR A 221 6.63 -14.37 -9.79
CA THR A 221 6.74 -13.63 -11.06
C THR A 221 7.33 -12.21 -10.94
N GLY A 222 7.61 -11.74 -9.71
CA GLY A 222 8.24 -10.44 -9.50
C GLY A 222 7.30 -9.31 -9.05
N LYS A 223 6.05 -9.60 -8.62
CA LYS A 223 5.08 -8.58 -8.16
C LYS A 223 5.65 -7.63 -7.11
N SER A 224 6.18 -8.17 -6.02
CA SER A 224 6.80 -7.38 -4.96
C SER A 224 8.07 -6.65 -5.42
N ALA A 225 8.79 -7.18 -6.43
CA ALA A 225 9.95 -6.51 -7.00
C ALA A 225 9.56 -5.20 -7.71
N VAL A 226 8.49 -5.25 -8.53
CA VAL A 226 7.91 -4.06 -9.18
C VAL A 226 7.51 -3.02 -8.14
N ALA A 227 6.84 -3.45 -7.07
CA ALA A 227 6.42 -2.56 -5.98
C ALA A 227 7.62 -1.89 -5.28
N VAL A 228 8.66 -2.65 -4.97
CA VAL A 228 9.87 -2.14 -4.29
C VAL A 228 10.65 -1.20 -5.20
N ASP A 229 10.82 -1.52 -6.47
CA ASP A 229 11.51 -0.65 -7.44
C ASP A 229 10.76 0.68 -7.61
N THR A 230 9.41 0.63 -7.61
CA THR A 230 8.59 1.85 -7.63
C THR A 230 8.82 2.71 -6.39
N ILE A 231 8.93 2.13 -5.19
CA ILE A 231 9.27 2.87 -3.96
C ILE A 231 10.66 3.50 -4.08
N ILE A 232 11.66 2.73 -4.50
CA ILE A 232 13.05 3.22 -4.63
C ILE A 232 13.11 4.42 -5.57
N ASN A 233 12.32 4.39 -6.64
CA ASN A 233 12.27 5.50 -7.62
C ASN A 233 11.60 6.77 -7.08
N GLN A 234 10.89 6.72 -5.94
CA GLN A 234 10.27 7.91 -5.36
C GLN A 234 11.25 8.80 -4.59
N LYS A 235 12.52 8.42 -4.52
CA LYS A 235 13.55 9.25 -3.89
C LYS A 235 13.58 10.64 -4.53
N ASN A 236 13.51 11.68 -3.70
CA ASN A 236 13.49 13.09 -4.11
C ASN A 236 12.25 13.55 -4.92
N THR A 237 11.19 12.75 -5.01
CA THR A 237 9.94 13.14 -5.69
C THR A 237 8.94 13.80 -4.75
N GLY A 238 9.16 13.74 -3.43
CA GLY A 238 8.23 14.20 -2.41
C GLY A 238 7.06 13.24 -2.15
N VAL A 239 7.00 12.10 -2.83
CA VAL A 239 5.97 11.07 -2.62
C VAL A 239 6.29 10.26 -1.36
N ILE A 240 5.33 10.15 -0.46
CA ILE A 240 5.40 9.31 0.72
C ILE A 240 4.91 7.91 0.36
N CYS A 241 5.67 6.90 0.75
CA CYS A 241 5.35 5.51 0.43
C CYS A 241 4.84 4.76 1.66
N ILE A 242 3.81 3.95 1.47
CA ILE A 242 3.29 3.05 2.50
C ILE A 242 3.25 1.64 1.92
N TYR A 243 4.02 0.76 2.52
CA TYR A 243 4.02 -0.65 2.14
C TYR A 243 3.27 -1.47 3.18
N VAL A 244 2.15 -2.03 2.78
CA VAL A 244 1.32 -2.88 3.65
C VAL A 244 1.62 -4.34 3.33
N ALA A 245 2.33 -5.02 4.23
CA ALA A 245 2.64 -6.44 4.14
C ALA A 245 1.53 -7.25 4.84
N ILE A 246 0.76 -8.02 4.07
CA ILE A 246 -0.38 -8.78 4.57
C ILE A 246 -0.08 -10.27 4.50
N GLY A 247 -0.06 -10.95 5.65
CA GLY A 247 0.17 -12.40 5.72
C GLY A 247 1.53 -12.85 5.20
N GLN A 248 2.53 -11.97 5.21
CA GLN A 248 3.89 -12.29 4.77
C GLN A 248 4.74 -12.85 5.92
N LYS A 249 5.80 -13.60 5.57
CA LYS A 249 6.76 -14.08 6.55
C LYS A 249 7.56 -12.91 7.15
N ALA A 250 7.80 -12.91 8.46
CA ALA A 250 8.59 -11.88 9.13
C ALA A 250 9.98 -11.69 8.51
N SER A 251 10.62 -12.78 8.04
CA SER A 251 11.91 -12.73 7.34
C SER A 251 11.84 -11.96 6.02
N THR A 252 10.72 -12.01 5.30
CA THR A 252 10.49 -11.25 4.06
C THR A 252 10.37 -9.77 4.36
N ILE A 253 9.63 -9.40 5.40
CA ILE A 253 9.46 -8.01 5.84
C ILE A 253 10.80 -7.43 6.33
N ALA A 254 11.56 -8.19 7.10
CA ALA A 254 12.89 -7.77 7.55
C ALA A 254 13.87 -7.55 6.36
N ARG A 255 13.81 -8.40 5.33
CA ARG A 255 14.60 -8.23 4.10
C ARG A 255 14.15 -6.99 3.33
N LEU A 256 12.84 -6.77 3.19
CA LEU A 256 12.28 -5.57 2.57
C LEU A 256 12.78 -4.30 3.27
N SER A 257 12.65 -4.22 4.59
CA SER A 257 13.10 -3.07 5.38
C SER A 257 14.58 -2.77 5.16
N ARG A 258 15.45 -3.80 5.19
CA ARG A 258 16.89 -3.66 4.90
C ARG A 258 17.16 -3.24 3.46
N THR A 259 16.39 -3.73 2.50
CA THR A 259 16.52 -3.34 1.10
C THR A 259 16.19 -1.86 0.91
N LEU A 260 15.07 -1.39 1.46
CA LEU A 260 14.70 0.02 1.40
C LEU A 260 15.73 0.92 2.08
N GLU A 261 16.29 0.48 3.20
CA GLU A 261 17.36 1.20 3.91
C GLU A 261 18.65 1.29 3.04
N LYS A 262 19.06 0.17 2.43
CA LYS A 262 20.23 0.11 1.54
C LYS A 262 20.14 1.09 0.37
N TYR A 263 18.94 1.28 -0.19
CA TYR A 263 18.72 2.19 -1.33
C TYR A 263 18.28 3.60 -0.91
N GLY A 264 18.24 3.89 0.41
CA GLY A 264 17.85 5.21 0.94
C GLY A 264 16.39 5.55 0.69
N ALA A 265 15.53 4.53 0.65
CA ALA A 265 14.10 4.66 0.43
C ALA A 265 13.29 4.51 1.73
N LYS A 266 13.94 4.18 2.84
CA LYS A 266 13.25 3.93 4.11
C LYS A 266 12.72 5.22 4.74
N ASP A 267 13.46 6.33 4.63
CA ASP A 267 13.15 7.58 5.33
C ASP A 267 11.80 8.20 4.92
N TYR A 268 11.32 7.91 3.72
CA TYR A 268 10.02 8.35 3.23
C TYR A 268 9.01 7.19 3.12
N THR A 269 9.29 6.05 3.75
CA THR A 269 8.44 4.84 3.67
C THR A 269 7.99 4.39 5.05
N ILE A 270 6.69 4.12 5.19
CA ILE A 270 6.08 3.44 6.34
C ILE A 270 5.83 1.99 5.93
N ILE A 271 6.24 1.04 6.78
CA ILE A 271 5.91 -0.38 6.57
C ILE A 271 4.88 -0.79 7.62
N VAL A 272 3.67 -1.14 7.18
CA VAL A 272 2.62 -1.70 8.03
C VAL A 272 2.62 -3.21 7.83
N ALA A 273 2.93 -3.96 8.87
CA ALA A 273 3.15 -5.39 8.75
C ALA A 273 2.18 -6.21 9.60
N ALA A 274 1.35 -7.00 8.93
CA ALA A 274 0.60 -8.10 9.51
C ALA A 274 1.22 -9.42 9.03
N THR A 275 2.03 -10.05 9.89
CA THR A 275 2.76 -11.27 9.51
C THR A 275 1.82 -12.49 9.40
N ALA A 276 2.28 -13.54 8.72
CA ALA A 276 1.52 -14.79 8.60
C ALA A 276 1.29 -15.52 9.94
N ALA A 277 2.04 -15.16 10.97
CA ALA A 277 1.87 -15.69 12.33
C ALA A 277 0.84 -14.92 13.15
N GLN A 278 0.40 -13.77 12.68
CA GLN A 278 -0.63 -12.97 13.35
C GLN A 278 -2.03 -13.41 12.95
N SER A 279 -2.99 -13.15 13.82
CA SER A 279 -4.39 -13.52 13.63
C SER A 279 -5.02 -12.86 12.40
N ALA A 280 -6.08 -13.48 11.90
CA ALA A 280 -6.84 -12.97 10.76
C ALA A 280 -7.36 -11.52 10.96
N PRO A 281 -7.83 -11.12 12.15
CA PRO A 281 -8.21 -9.74 12.41
C PRO A 281 -7.12 -8.69 12.14
N LEU A 282 -5.88 -8.96 12.53
CA LEU A 282 -4.78 -8.04 12.27
C LEU A 282 -4.44 -7.98 10.78
N GLN A 283 -4.51 -9.11 10.07
CA GLN A 283 -4.33 -9.13 8.61
C GLN A 283 -5.45 -8.37 7.88
N TYR A 284 -6.69 -8.46 8.38
CA TYR A 284 -7.82 -7.69 7.88
C TYR A 284 -7.63 -6.18 8.10
N LEU A 285 -7.16 -5.77 9.27
CA LEU A 285 -7.00 -4.36 9.65
C LEU A 285 -5.87 -3.67 8.85
N ALA A 286 -4.81 -4.40 8.50
CA ALA A 286 -3.57 -3.86 7.95
C ALA A 286 -3.76 -2.90 6.75
N PRO A 287 -4.50 -3.21 5.68
CA PRO A 287 -4.63 -2.30 4.55
C PRO A 287 -5.43 -1.05 4.90
N TYR A 288 -6.43 -1.15 5.78
CA TYR A 288 -7.17 0.02 6.26
C TYR A 288 -6.32 0.93 7.14
N ALA A 289 -5.51 0.37 8.02
CA ALA A 289 -4.54 1.11 8.81
C ALA A 289 -3.54 1.86 7.89
N GLY A 290 -3.01 1.17 6.89
CA GLY A 290 -2.07 1.76 5.93
C GLY A 290 -2.66 2.94 5.17
N VAL A 291 -3.86 2.80 4.60
CA VAL A 291 -4.48 3.90 3.86
C VAL A 291 -4.85 5.07 4.78
N THR A 292 -5.29 4.80 6.01
CA THR A 292 -5.57 5.86 7.01
C THR A 292 -4.31 6.67 7.35
N MET A 293 -3.16 6.01 7.49
CA MET A 293 -1.87 6.69 7.64
C MET A 293 -1.54 7.53 6.40
N GLY A 294 -1.88 7.05 5.20
CA GLY A 294 -1.70 7.78 3.94
C GLY A 294 -2.60 9.01 3.83
N GLU A 295 -3.84 8.92 4.26
CA GLU A 295 -4.78 10.04 4.24
C GLU A 295 -4.33 11.22 5.09
N TYR A 296 -3.63 10.96 6.19
CA TYR A 296 -3.03 12.03 6.99
C TYR A 296 -2.09 12.93 6.16
N PHE A 297 -1.29 12.33 5.29
CA PHE A 297 -0.39 13.08 4.41
C PHE A 297 -1.12 13.68 3.21
N MET A 298 -2.10 12.98 2.65
CA MET A 298 -2.93 13.50 1.57
C MET A 298 -3.67 14.76 2.01
N ASP A 299 -4.16 14.82 3.26
CA ASP A 299 -4.84 16.00 3.82
C ASP A 299 -3.91 17.21 3.97
N GLN A 300 -2.59 16.99 3.98
CA GLN A 300 -1.58 18.04 3.94
C GLN A 300 -1.18 18.43 2.50
N GLY A 301 -1.91 17.95 1.49
CA GLY A 301 -1.62 18.22 0.09
C GLY A 301 -0.43 17.41 -0.48
N LYS A 302 0.06 16.39 0.25
CA LYS A 302 1.17 15.53 -0.20
C LYS A 302 0.64 14.39 -1.07
N ASP A 303 1.52 13.87 -1.94
CA ASP A 303 1.23 12.68 -2.73
C ASP A 303 1.72 11.42 -1.99
N VAL A 304 0.91 10.39 -2.00
CA VAL A 304 1.15 9.13 -1.30
C VAL A 304 1.05 7.95 -2.27
N LEU A 305 1.94 6.98 -2.11
CA LEU A 305 1.89 5.69 -2.78
C LEU A 305 1.59 4.61 -1.74
N CYS A 306 0.44 3.95 -1.84
CA CYS A 306 0.06 2.82 -1.01
C CYS A 306 0.18 1.50 -1.79
N ILE A 307 0.97 0.57 -1.28
CA ILE A 307 1.14 -0.77 -1.84
C ILE A 307 0.51 -1.77 -0.88
N TYR A 308 -0.37 -2.64 -1.39
CA TYR A 308 -1.03 -3.69 -0.60
C TYR A 308 -0.56 -5.06 -1.05
N ASP A 309 0.42 -5.65 -0.38
CA ASP A 309 1.06 -6.91 -0.74
C ASP A 309 0.74 -8.01 0.29
N ASP A 310 -0.30 -8.84 0.08
CA ASP A 310 -1.23 -8.88 -1.06
C ASP A 310 -2.70 -8.92 -0.58
N LEU A 311 -3.60 -8.45 -1.43
CA LEU A 311 -5.03 -8.48 -1.17
C LEU A 311 -5.66 -9.87 -1.30
N SER A 312 -5.00 -10.84 -1.90
CA SER A 312 -5.45 -12.25 -1.90
C SER A 312 -5.47 -12.80 -0.48
N LYS A 313 -4.40 -12.55 0.31
CA LYS A 313 -4.34 -12.94 1.72
C LYS A 313 -5.29 -12.12 2.59
N HIS A 314 -5.49 -10.85 2.26
CA HIS A 314 -6.51 -10.03 2.91
C HIS A 314 -7.91 -10.64 2.77
N ALA A 315 -8.29 -11.06 1.56
CA ALA A 315 -9.55 -11.74 1.32
C ALA A 315 -9.66 -13.08 2.09
N VAL A 316 -8.59 -13.86 2.15
CA VAL A 316 -8.54 -15.11 2.93
C VAL A 316 -8.73 -14.84 4.43
N ALA A 317 -8.07 -13.82 4.98
CA ALA A 317 -8.27 -13.42 6.37
C ALA A 317 -9.73 -13.02 6.64
N TYR A 318 -10.33 -12.24 5.76
CA TYR A 318 -11.73 -11.83 5.87
C TYR A 318 -12.68 -13.02 5.77
N ARG A 319 -12.41 -13.98 4.88
CA ARG A 319 -13.17 -15.24 4.78
C ARG A 319 -13.10 -16.03 6.09
N ALA A 320 -11.91 -16.18 6.66
CA ALA A 320 -11.72 -16.88 7.94
C ALA A 320 -12.55 -16.23 9.06
N MET A 321 -12.44 -14.90 9.21
CA MET A 321 -13.21 -14.15 10.19
C MET A 321 -14.73 -14.30 9.99
N SER A 322 -15.19 -14.20 8.74
CA SER A 322 -16.62 -14.30 8.41
C SER A 322 -17.20 -15.67 8.72
N LEU A 323 -16.46 -16.75 8.45
CA LEU A 323 -16.85 -18.11 8.79
C LEU A 323 -16.91 -18.32 10.30
N LEU A 324 -15.93 -17.81 11.04
CA LEU A 324 -15.92 -17.87 12.52
C LEU A 324 -17.08 -17.07 13.14
N LEU A 325 -17.44 -15.93 12.54
CA LEU A 325 -18.63 -15.14 12.89
C LEU A 325 -19.95 -15.76 12.39
N ARG A 326 -19.90 -16.96 11.79
CA ARG A 326 -21.05 -17.69 11.24
C ARG A 326 -21.84 -16.91 10.18
N ARG A 327 -21.19 -16.01 9.44
CA ARG A 327 -21.81 -15.39 8.28
C ARG A 327 -21.96 -16.42 7.16
N PRO A 328 -23.09 -16.41 6.40
CA PRO A 328 -23.31 -17.39 5.35
C PRO A 328 -22.23 -17.25 4.26
N PRO A 329 -21.59 -18.38 3.86
CA PRO A 329 -20.58 -18.36 2.80
C PRO A 329 -21.25 -18.28 1.42
N GLY A 330 -20.58 -17.55 0.49
CA GLY A 330 -20.90 -17.52 -0.93
C GLY A 330 -19.90 -18.32 -1.77
N ARG A 331 -19.58 -17.81 -2.97
CA ARG A 331 -18.62 -18.44 -3.90
C ARG A 331 -17.25 -18.62 -3.22
N GLU A 332 -16.65 -19.81 -3.37
CA GLU A 332 -15.37 -20.18 -2.77
C GLU A 332 -15.31 -19.95 -1.25
N ALA A 333 -16.45 -20.06 -0.58
CA ALA A 333 -16.66 -19.77 0.83
C ALA A 333 -16.36 -18.31 1.26
N TYR A 334 -16.19 -17.39 0.34
CA TYR A 334 -16.11 -15.97 0.66
C TYR A 334 -17.48 -15.42 1.06
N PRO A 335 -17.53 -14.45 1.99
CA PRO A 335 -18.79 -13.77 2.31
C PRO A 335 -19.27 -12.92 1.15
N GLY A 336 -20.60 -12.66 1.07
CA GLY A 336 -21.20 -11.93 -0.03
C GLY A 336 -20.70 -10.49 -0.23
N ASP A 337 -20.12 -9.92 0.81
CA ASP A 337 -19.58 -8.55 0.82
C ASP A 337 -18.07 -8.46 0.54
N VAL A 338 -17.42 -9.52 0.05
CA VAL A 338 -15.98 -9.51 -0.25
C VAL A 338 -15.62 -8.50 -1.35
N PHE A 339 -16.54 -8.22 -2.29
CA PHE A 339 -16.34 -7.13 -3.25
C PHE A 339 -16.27 -5.78 -2.54
N TYR A 340 -17.17 -5.53 -1.61
CA TYR A 340 -17.22 -4.29 -0.84
C TYR A 340 -15.99 -4.13 0.08
N LEU A 341 -15.44 -5.22 0.59
CA LEU A 341 -14.17 -5.22 1.32
C LEU A 341 -13.06 -4.48 0.57
N HIS A 342 -12.83 -4.83 -0.69
CA HIS A 342 -11.77 -4.24 -1.51
C HIS A 342 -12.19 -2.91 -2.15
N SER A 343 -13.46 -2.74 -2.54
CA SER A 343 -13.91 -1.51 -3.17
C SER A 343 -13.86 -0.33 -2.20
N ARG A 344 -14.33 -0.48 -0.96
CA ARG A 344 -14.26 0.59 0.05
C ARG A 344 -12.84 0.96 0.45
N LEU A 345 -11.88 0.02 0.36
CA LEU A 345 -10.47 0.28 0.56
C LEU A 345 -9.87 1.07 -0.62
N LEU A 346 -10.07 0.58 -1.84
CA LEU A 346 -9.42 1.11 -3.03
C LEU A 346 -10.05 2.43 -3.51
N GLU A 347 -11.33 2.68 -3.23
CA GLU A 347 -11.97 3.98 -3.51
C GLU A 347 -11.42 5.14 -2.67
N ARG A 348 -10.71 4.88 -1.59
CA ARG A 348 -9.99 5.89 -0.81
C ARG A 348 -8.77 6.44 -1.57
N ALA A 349 -8.24 5.70 -2.54
CA ALA A 349 -7.22 6.16 -3.45
C ALA A 349 -7.83 7.09 -4.52
N ALA A 350 -7.37 8.32 -4.55
CA ALA A 350 -7.85 9.35 -5.47
C ALA A 350 -6.84 10.49 -5.55
N ARG A 351 -6.98 11.34 -6.56
CA ARG A 351 -6.37 12.66 -6.60
C ARG A 351 -7.41 13.70 -6.23
N ARG A 352 -7.11 14.55 -5.26
CA ARG A 352 -8.01 15.61 -4.82
C ARG A 352 -7.75 16.90 -5.55
N ASN A 353 -8.81 17.70 -5.69
CA ASN A 353 -8.71 19.03 -6.22
C ASN A 353 -8.18 20.01 -5.15
N GLU A 354 -7.83 21.22 -5.56
CA GLU A 354 -7.25 22.24 -4.68
C GLU A 354 -8.23 22.71 -3.59
N GLN A 355 -9.54 22.72 -3.88
CA GLN A 355 -10.57 23.11 -2.92
C GLN A 355 -10.70 22.09 -1.79
N ALA A 356 -10.46 20.80 -2.09
CA ALA A 356 -10.43 19.72 -1.12
C ALA A 356 -9.04 19.54 -0.44
N GLY A 357 -8.12 20.50 -0.62
CA GLY A 357 -6.77 20.47 -0.02
C GLY A 357 -5.68 19.86 -0.90
N GLY A 358 -5.99 19.41 -2.11
CA GLY A 358 -5.00 18.79 -3.01
C GLY A 358 -4.51 17.42 -2.52
N GLY A 359 -3.33 17.02 -2.98
CA GLY A 359 -2.73 15.73 -2.66
C GLY A 359 -3.37 14.56 -3.40
N SER A 360 -2.73 13.40 -3.28
CA SER A 360 -3.24 12.17 -3.89
C SER A 360 -2.82 10.93 -3.11
N ILE A 361 -3.60 9.85 -3.25
CA ILE A 361 -3.20 8.50 -2.88
C ILE A 361 -3.26 7.64 -4.13
N THR A 362 -2.12 7.10 -4.54
CA THR A 362 -2.01 6.09 -5.60
C THR A 362 -1.98 4.72 -4.96
N ALA A 363 -2.84 3.81 -5.40
CA ALA A 363 -2.92 2.45 -4.87
C ALA A 363 -2.32 1.45 -5.85
N LEU A 364 -1.40 0.63 -5.36
CA LEU A 364 -0.88 -0.55 -6.06
C LEU A 364 -1.26 -1.82 -5.29
N PRO A 365 -2.50 -2.31 -5.44
CA PRO A 365 -2.87 -3.60 -4.90
C PRO A 365 -2.14 -4.72 -5.63
N VAL A 366 -1.75 -5.74 -4.88
CA VAL A 366 -1.13 -6.96 -5.42
C VAL A 366 -2.12 -8.11 -5.27
N ILE A 367 -2.31 -8.88 -6.33
CA ILE A 367 -3.11 -10.11 -6.35
C ILE A 367 -2.25 -11.27 -6.82
N GLU A 368 -2.32 -12.39 -6.11
CA GLU A 368 -1.70 -13.65 -6.50
C GLU A 368 -2.70 -14.51 -7.28
N THR A 369 -2.29 -14.93 -8.49
CA THR A 369 -3.05 -15.91 -9.28
C THR A 369 -2.46 -17.31 -9.11
N LEU A 370 -3.24 -18.32 -9.51
CA LEU A 370 -2.82 -19.71 -9.57
C LEU A 370 -2.84 -20.15 -11.03
N ALA A 371 -1.71 -20.60 -11.55
CA ALA A 371 -1.55 -21.07 -12.93
C ALA A 371 -2.03 -20.06 -13.99
N GLY A 372 -1.81 -18.77 -13.75
CA GLY A 372 -2.20 -17.70 -14.66
C GLY A 372 -3.69 -17.40 -14.72
N ASP A 373 -4.52 -18.01 -13.85
CA ASP A 373 -5.97 -17.82 -13.86
C ASP A 373 -6.37 -16.42 -13.34
N VAL A 374 -6.61 -15.50 -14.26
CA VAL A 374 -7.17 -14.18 -13.97
C VAL A 374 -8.70 -14.19 -13.83
N GLY A 375 -9.36 -15.30 -14.18
CA GLY A 375 -10.82 -15.50 -14.07
C GLY A 375 -11.30 -15.88 -12.67
N GLY A 376 -10.37 -16.09 -11.72
CA GLY A 376 -10.68 -16.39 -10.33
C GLY A 376 -11.53 -15.29 -9.67
N TYR A 377 -12.21 -15.63 -8.57
CA TYR A 377 -13.20 -14.75 -7.94
C TYR A 377 -12.60 -13.46 -7.41
N ILE A 378 -11.52 -13.53 -6.65
CA ILE A 378 -10.85 -12.33 -6.11
C ILE A 378 -10.14 -11.52 -7.21
N PRO A 379 -9.38 -12.14 -8.14
CA PRO A 379 -8.79 -11.41 -9.28
C PRO A 379 -9.80 -10.59 -10.07
N THR A 380 -10.93 -11.18 -10.49
CA THR A 380 -11.95 -10.49 -11.28
C THR A 380 -12.58 -9.33 -10.52
N ASN A 381 -12.82 -9.48 -9.21
CA ASN A 381 -13.33 -8.39 -8.38
C ASN A 381 -12.35 -7.20 -8.36
N VAL A 382 -11.07 -7.44 -8.11
CA VAL A 382 -10.08 -6.37 -8.00
C VAL A 382 -9.79 -5.72 -9.36
N ILE A 383 -9.74 -6.49 -10.46
CA ILE A 383 -9.63 -5.95 -11.83
C ILE A 383 -10.78 -4.97 -12.13
N SER A 384 -12.00 -5.27 -11.67
CA SER A 384 -13.15 -4.40 -11.91
C SER A 384 -13.13 -3.12 -11.08
N ILE A 385 -12.51 -3.12 -9.91
CA ILE A 385 -12.39 -1.96 -9.00
C ILE A 385 -11.28 -1.02 -9.44
N THR A 386 -10.20 -1.56 -10.03
CA THR A 386 -9.00 -0.81 -10.37
C THR A 386 -9.09 -0.11 -11.73
N ASP A 387 -8.22 0.87 -11.95
CA ASP A 387 -8.13 1.66 -13.19
C ASP A 387 -7.19 1.02 -14.22
N GLY A 388 -6.86 -0.24 -14.05
CA GLY A 388 -5.99 -1.03 -14.90
C GLY A 388 -5.23 -2.09 -14.13
N GLN A 389 -4.43 -2.86 -14.86
CA GLN A 389 -3.60 -3.94 -14.30
C GLN A 389 -2.27 -4.09 -15.03
N ILE A 390 -1.24 -4.44 -14.27
CA ILE A 390 0.06 -4.92 -14.73
C ILE A 390 0.07 -6.43 -14.53
N TYR A 391 -0.03 -7.19 -15.62
CA TYR A 391 -0.01 -8.64 -15.58
C TYR A 391 1.41 -9.19 -15.74
N LEU A 392 1.87 -9.93 -14.73
CA LEU A 392 3.17 -10.59 -14.71
C LEU A 392 3.00 -12.08 -15.05
N GLU A 393 3.59 -12.50 -16.15
CA GLU A 393 3.43 -13.84 -16.73
C GLU A 393 4.59 -14.75 -16.36
N THR A 394 4.27 -15.98 -15.97
CA THR A 394 5.24 -16.98 -15.52
C THR A 394 6.18 -17.41 -16.65
N ASP A 395 5.65 -17.60 -17.86
CA ASP A 395 6.44 -18.03 -19.02
C ASP A 395 7.48 -16.98 -19.43
N LEU A 396 7.10 -15.69 -19.41
CA LEU A 396 8.04 -14.60 -19.66
C LEU A 396 9.14 -14.54 -18.60
N PHE A 397 8.79 -14.78 -17.34
CA PHE A 397 9.75 -14.76 -16.24
C PHE A 397 10.82 -15.85 -16.40
N TYR A 398 10.40 -17.07 -16.73
CA TYR A 398 11.32 -18.18 -16.96
C TYR A 398 12.08 -18.09 -18.29
N ALA A 399 11.50 -17.42 -19.30
CA ALA A 399 12.21 -17.07 -20.53
C ALA A 399 13.28 -15.97 -20.32
N GLY A 400 13.43 -15.45 -19.10
CA GLY A 400 14.44 -14.43 -18.78
C GLY A 400 14.02 -13.00 -19.15
N ILE A 401 12.77 -12.79 -19.51
CA ILE A 401 12.19 -11.46 -19.74
C ILE A 401 11.77 -10.89 -18.38
N ARG A 402 12.55 -9.96 -17.85
CA ARG A 402 12.33 -9.38 -16.51
C ARG A 402 12.45 -7.85 -16.57
N PRO A 403 11.41 -7.12 -16.12
CA PRO A 403 10.15 -7.60 -15.53
C PRO A 403 9.28 -8.38 -16.54
N ALA A 404 8.59 -9.38 -16.03
CA ALA A 404 7.83 -10.34 -16.86
C ALA A 404 6.44 -9.80 -17.26
N ILE A 405 6.37 -8.57 -17.73
CA ILE A 405 5.14 -7.86 -18.03
C ILE A 405 4.55 -8.33 -19.35
N ASN A 406 3.35 -8.89 -19.30
CA ASN A 406 2.57 -9.18 -20.50
C ASN A 406 1.90 -7.91 -21.01
N VAL A 407 2.43 -7.36 -22.10
CA VAL A 407 1.95 -6.09 -22.70
C VAL A 407 0.53 -6.21 -23.26
N GLY A 408 0.10 -7.40 -23.69
CA GLY A 408 -1.24 -7.63 -24.23
C GLY A 408 -2.34 -7.60 -23.17
N LEU A 409 -2.05 -8.19 -21.99
CA LEU A 409 -3.00 -8.28 -20.88
C LEU A 409 -2.91 -7.11 -19.90
N SER A 410 -1.82 -6.34 -19.95
CA SER A 410 -1.63 -5.17 -19.09
C SER A 410 -2.29 -3.95 -19.70
N VAL A 411 -3.03 -3.21 -18.89
CA VAL A 411 -3.82 -2.04 -19.34
C VAL A 411 -3.76 -0.96 -18.27
N SER A 412 -3.53 0.30 -18.69
CA SER A 412 -3.79 1.49 -17.89
C SER A 412 -4.95 2.28 -18.51
N ARG A 413 -6.03 2.48 -17.75
CA ARG A 413 -7.19 3.28 -18.22
C ARG A 413 -6.89 4.77 -18.24
N VAL A 414 -5.90 5.23 -17.49
CA VAL A 414 -5.41 6.62 -17.52
C VAL A 414 -4.50 6.82 -18.75
N GLY A 415 -3.67 5.85 -19.06
CA GLY A 415 -2.84 5.81 -20.27
C GLY A 415 -1.95 7.04 -20.42
N GLY A 416 -1.85 7.56 -21.62
CA GLY A 416 -0.97 8.68 -21.96
C GLY A 416 -1.25 10.00 -21.23
N SER A 417 -2.38 10.14 -20.49
CA SER A 417 -2.60 11.28 -19.61
C SER A 417 -1.65 11.29 -18.42
N ALA A 418 -1.15 10.11 -18.02
CA ALA A 418 -0.15 9.92 -16.96
C ALA A 418 1.29 9.87 -17.51
N GLN A 419 1.56 10.40 -18.66
CA GLN A 419 2.91 10.47 -19.26
C GLN A 419 3.29 11.91 -19.56
N ILE A 420 4.58 12.23 -19.37
CA ILE A 420 5.14 13.47 -19.92
C ILE A 420 5.16 13.39 -21.46
N LYS A 421 5.10 14.53 -22.13
CA LYS A 421 5.06 14.59 -23.61
C LYS A 421 6.24 13.88 -24.24
N ALA A 422 7.44 13.98 -23.64
CA ALA A 422 8.63 13.28 -24.09
C ALA A 422 8.45 11.75 -24.10
N MET A 423 7.93 11.16 -23.01
CA MET A 423 7.66 9.74 -22.95
C MET A 423 6.59 9.32 -23.97
N LYS A 424 5.52 10.11 -24.06
CA LYS A 424 4.43 9.83 -25.00
C LYS A 424 4.90 9.83 -26.46
N SER A 425 5.87 10.70 -26.83
CA SER A 425 6.40 10.76 -28.21
C SER A 425 7.22 9.53 -28.58
N VAL A 426 7.95 8.93 -27.63
CA VAL A 426 8.81 7.75 -27.89
C VAL A 426 8.10 6.42 -27.67
N ALA A 427 7.08 6.39 -26.81
CA ALA A 427 6.35 5.17 -26.47
C ALA A 427 5.05 4.99 -27.28
N GLY A 428 4.64 5.97 -28.08
CA GLY A 428 3.33 5.99 -28.73
C GLY A 428 3.05 4.79 -29.65
N THR A 429 4.04 4.33 -30.39
CA THR A 429 3.92 3.16 -31.30
C THR A 429 4.40 1.86 -30.66
N LEU A 430 5.19 1.93 -29.58
CA LEU A 430 5.86 0.79 -28.98
C LEU A 430 4.92 -0.35 -28.59
N ARG A 431 3.74 -0.01 -28.06
CA ARG A 431 2.73 -1.02 -27.69
C ARG A 431 2.23 -1.79 -28.91
N LEU A 432 1.97 -1.09 -30.02
CA LEU A 432 1.52 -1.70 -31.27
C LEU A 432 2.62 -2.57 -31.86
N ASP A 433 3.87 -2.07 -31.89
CA ASP A 433 5.02 -2.78 -32.42
C ASP A 433 5.26 -4.10 -31.66
N LEU A 434 5.15 -4.08 -30.32
CA LEU A 434 5.29 -5.28 -29.50
C LEU A 434 4.11 -6.25 -29.61
N ALA A 435 2.89 -5.76 -29.85
CA ALA A 435 1.74 -6.61 -30.10
C ALA A 435 1.90 -7.35 -31.44
N GLN A 436 2.28 -6.63 -32.50
CA GLN A 436 2.58 -7.22 -33.81
C GLN A 436 3.73 -8.25 -33.72
N TYR A 437 4.80 -7.91 -33.01
CA TYR A 437 5.90 -8.84 -32.77
C TYR A 437 5.41 -10.15 -32.16
N ARG A 438 4.55 -10.11 -31.14
CA ARG A 438 4.04 -11.32 -30.48
C ARG A 438 3.21 -12.20 -31.41
N GLU A 439 2.34 -11.57 -32.21
CA GLU A 439 1.55 -12.29 -33.21
C GLU A 439 2.47 -12.95 -34.23
N LEU A 440 3.42 -12.22 -34.79
CA LEU A 440 4.38 -12.74 -35.76
C LEU A 440 5.29 -13.81 -35.17
N ALA A 441 5.74 -13.66 -33.91
CA ALA A 441 6.57 -14.67 -33.24
C ALA A 441 5.83 -15.98 -33.03
N ALA A 442 4.53 -15.96 -32.76
CA ALA A 442 3.69 -17.15 -32.68
C ALA A 442 3.57 -17.84 -34.05
N PHE A 443 3.40 -17.08 -35.13
CA PHE A 443 3.37 -17.63 -36.50
C PHE A 443 4.74 -18.19 -36.93
N ALA A 444 5.83 -17.52 -36.57
CA ALA A 444 7.19 -17.94 -36.95
C ALA A 444 7.57 -19.33 -36.41
N GLN A 445 6.93 -19.80 -35.35
CA GLN A 445 7.12 -21.14 -34.82
C GLN A 445 6.56 -22.26 -35.74
N PHE A 446 5.62 -21.90 -36.61
CA PHE A 446 4.91 -22.85 -37.49
C PHE A 446 5.31 -22.77 -38.96
N GLY A 447 6.10 -21.78 -39.40
CA GLY A 447 6.45 -21.57 -40.81
C GLY A 447 7.92 -21.24 -41.04
N SER A 448 8.52 -21.86 -42.08
CA SER A 448 9.94 -21.67 -42.40
C SER A 448 10.27 -20.54 -43.37
N ASP A 449 9.29 -20.02 -44.14
CA ASP A 449 9.52 -18.98 -45.17
C ASP A 449 8.82 -17.69 -44.80
N LEU A 450 9.53 -16.85 -44.03
CA LEU A 450 9.09 -15.48 -43.77
C LEU A 450 9.68 -14.50 -44.80
N ASP A 451 8.89 -13.57 -45.28
CA ASP A 451 9.37 -12.50 -46.14
C ASP A 451 10.34 -11.57 -45.37
N LYS A 452 11.10 -10.77 -46.11
CA LYS A 452 12.12 -9.88 -45.54
C LYS A 452 11.53 -8.83 -44.60
N ALA A 453 10.30 -8.34 -44.84
CA ALA A 453 9.66 -7.32 -44.05
C ALA A 453 9.20 -7.91 -42.70
N THR A 454 8.56 -9.07 -42.72
CA THR A 454 8.15 -9.81 -41.53
C THR A 454 9.35 -10.20 -40.64
N LYS A 455 10.46 -10.63 -41.29
CA LYS A 455 11.69 -10.93 -40.55
C LYS A 455 12.27 -9.68 -39.89
N ALA A 456 12.30 -8.54 -40.57
CA ALA A 456 12.77 -7.29 -39.99
C ALA A 456 11.90 -6.83 -38.79
N GLN A 457 10.58 -7.01 -38.86
CA GLN A 457 9.68 -6.71 -37.75
C GLN A 457 9.92 -7.63 -36.54
N LEU A 458 10.14 -8.92 -36.77
CA LEU A 458 10.50 -9.88 -35.73
C LEU A 458 11.83 -9.51 -35.06
N ASP A 459 12.85 -9.22 -35.88
CA ASP A 459 14.18 -8.86 -35.39
C ASP A 459 14.14 -7.57 -34.57
N ARG A 460 13.35 -6.56 -34.98
CA ARG A 460 13.13 -5.32 -34.24
C ARG A 460 12.38 -5.56 -32.95
N GLY A 461 11.28 -6.32 -32.96
CA GLY A 461 10.49 -6.63 -31.77
C GLY A 461 11.28 -7.41 -30.73
N LEU A 462 12.16 -8.31 -31.15
CA LEU A 462 13.07 -9.04 -30.26
C LEU A 462 14.03 -8.08 -29.55
N ARG A 463 14.65 -7.13 -30.28
CA ARG A 463 15.55 -6.13 -29.70
C ARG A 463 14.83 -5.14 -28.79
N MET A 464 13.63 -4.71 -29.17
CA MET A 464 12.81 -3.88 -28.29
C MET A 464 12.43 -4.60 -27.00
N THR A 465 12.13 -5.90 -27.06
CA THR A 465 11.89 -6.73 -25.87
C THR A 465 13.14 -6.82 -24.99
N GLU A 466 14.33 -6.95 -25.60
CA GLU A 466 15.59 -6.97 -24.87
C GLU A 466 15.90 -5.60 -24.23
N LEU A 467 15.62 -4.49 -24.94
CA LEU A 467 15.78 -3.14 -24.42
C LEU A 467 14.89 -2.87 -23.19
N LEU A 468 13.69 -3.46 -23.15
CA LEU A 468 12.77 -3.29 -22.01
C LEU A 468 13.15 -4.12 -20.78
N LYS A 469 14.08 -5.07 -20.90
CA LYS A 469 14.60 -5.78 -19.73
C LYS A 469 15.32 -4.82 -18.78
N GLN A 470 15.14 -5.06 -17.50
CA GLN A 470 15.70 -4.20 -16.46
C GLN A 470 16.00 -5.02 -15.21
N PRO A 471 17.22 -4.93 -14.66
CA PRO A 471 17.55 -5.62 -13.42
C PRO A 471 16.84 -4.99 -12.23
N GLN A 472 16.50 -5.82 -11.25
CA GLN A 472 15.88 -5.40 -10.00
C GLN A 472 16.76 -4.40 -9.24
N TYR A 473 16.13 -3.47 -8.53
CA TYR A 473 16.77 -2.40 -7.74
C TYR A 473 17.59 -1.40 -8.55
N LYS A 474 17.28 -1.26 -9.82
CA LYS A 474 17.89 -0.27 -10.71
C LYS A 474 16.82 0.48 -11.49
N PRO A 475 15.97 1.27 -10.82
CA PRO A 475 15.03 2.12 -11.53
C PRO A 475 15.77 3.17 -12.36
N TYR A 476 15.26 3.47 -13.54
CA TYR A 476 15.79 4.51 -14.42
C TYR A 476 14.99 5.80 -14.25
N PRO A 477 15.65 6.96 -14.09
CA PRO A 477 15.00 8.26 -14.20
C PRO A 477 14.32 8.43 -15.57
N VAL A 478 13.25 9.22 -15.61
CA VAL A 478 12.39 9.33 -16.82
C VAL A 478 13.14 9.82 -18.05
N GLU A 479 14.08 10.75 -17.91
CA GLU A 479 14.90 11.25 -19.02
C GLU A 479 15.78 10.14 -19.63
N LYS A 480 16.34 9.26 -18.81
CA LYS A 480 17.12 8.11 -19.28
C LYS A 480 16.26 7.08 -19.98
N GLN A 481 15.04 6.86 -19.46
CA GLN A 481 14.07 6.00 -20.14
C GLN A 481 13.70 6.57 -21.52
N VAL A 482 13.44 7.87 -21.61
CA VAL A 482 13.11 8.54 -22.87
C VAL A 482 14.25 8.42 -23.88
N ILE A 483 15.50 8.66 -23.47
CA ILE A 483 16.68 8.53 -24.35
C ILE A 483 16.83 7.10 -24.86
N SER A 484 16.72 6.11 -23.95
CA SER A 484 16.82 4.69 -24.29
C SER A 484 15.74 4.27 -25.29
N LEU A 485 14.47 4.63 -25.02
CA LEU A 485 13.34 4.31 -25.90
C LEU A 485 13.39 5.07 -27.21
N TYR A 486 13.93 6.29 -27.23
CA TYR A 486 14.17 7.04 -28.46
C TYR A 486 15.15 6.29 -29.36
N ALA A 487 16.28 5.84 -28.82
CA ALA A 487 17.26 5.04 -29.56
C ALA A 487 16.62 3.77 -30.16
N GLY A 488 15.79 3.06 -29.37
CA GLY A 488 15.05 1.89 -29.85
C GLY A 488 14.03 2.24 -30.94
N SER A 489 13.20 3.25 -30.72
CA SER A 489 12.13 3.63 -31.66
C SER A 489 12.65 4.17 -33.00
N LYS A 490 13.81 4.83 -33.00
CA LYS A 490 14.44 5.38 -34.19
C LYS A 490 15.36 4.39 -34.93
N GLY A 491 15.46 3.14 -34.50
CA GLY A 491 16.16 2.06 -35.19
C GLY A 491 17.66 1.97 -34.92
N TYR A 492 18.19 2.68 -33.92
CA TYR A 492 19.62 2.64 -33.58
C TYR A 492 20.09 1.27 -33.05
N ILE A 493 19.16 0.39 -32.68
CA ILE A 493 19.45 -0.96 -32.19
C ILE A 493 19.13 -2.06 -33.22
N ASP A 494 18.59 -1.72 -34.39
CA ASP A 494 18.03 -2.71 -35.35
C ASP A 494 19.12 -3.62 -35.98
N ASP A 495 20.35 -3.15 -36.08
CA ASP A 495 21.50 -3.87 -36.61
C ASP A 495 22.40 -4.53 -35.53
N LEU A 496 22.09 -4.28 -34.24
CA LEU A 496 22.87 -4.85 -33.16
C LEU A 496 22.54 -6.34 -32.93
N PRO A 497 23.50 -7.18 -32.53
CA PRO A 497 23.23 -8.47 -31.94
C PRO A 497 22.34 -8.31 -30.69
N VAL A 498 21.33 -9.17 -30.53
CA VAL A 498 20.36 -9.08 -29.40
C VAL A 498 21.07 -9.03 -28.04
N GLN A 499 22.13 -9.81 -27.87
CA GLN A 499 22.93 -9.88 -26.65
C GLN A 499 23.65 -8.56 -26.29
N ASP A 500 23.86 -7.68 -27.27
CA ASP A 500 24.56 -6.41 -27.10
C ASP A 500 23.61 -5.24 -26.76
N VAL A 501 22.31 -5.40 -26.92
CA VAL A 501 21.30 -4.32 -26.72
C VAL A 501 21.38 -3.74 -25.32
N THR A 502 21.43 -4.57 -24.30
CA THR A 502 21.50 -4.13 -22.89
C THR A 502 22.83 -3.42 -22.58
N ARG A 503 23.94 -3.89 -23.19
CA ARG A 503 25.26 -3.24 -23.05
C ARG A 503 25.28 -1.91 -23.78
N PHE A 504 24.75 -1.87 -25.02
CA PHE A 504 24.59 -0.65 -25.79
C PHE A 504 23.82 0.43 -25.00
N GLU A 505 22.67 0.06 -24.43
CA GLU A 505 21.89 1.00 -23.59
C GLU A 505 22.73 1.54 -22.42
N ALA A 506 23.39 0.67 -21.67
CA ALA A 506 24.16 1.08 -20.50
C ALA A 506 25.34 2.01 -20.85
N GLU A 507 26.03 1.73 -21.96
CA GLU A 507 27.13 2.56 -22.45
C GLU A 507 26.63 3.87 -23.08
N LEU A 508 25.52 3.83 -23.83
CA LEU A 508 24.87 5.02 -24.40
C LEU A 508 24.49 6.01 -23.30
N LEU A 509 23.79 5.54 -22.26
CA LEU A 509 23.34 6.44 -21.18
C LEU A 509 24.53 7.10 -20.47
N LYS A 510 25.64 6.36 -20.27
CA LYS A 510 26.88 6.94 -19.73
C LYS A 510 27.52 7.96 -20.69
N TYR A 511 27.48 7.66 -21.98
CA TYR A 511 28.02 8.55 -23.01
C TYR A 511 27.24 9.86 -23.05
N VAL A 512 25.91 9.80 -23.00
CA VAL A 512 25.04 10.99 -22.95
C VAL A 512 25.30 11.80 -21.67
N ASP A 513 25.37 11.14 -20.52
CA ASP A 513 25.68 11.82 -19.25
C ASP A 513 27.00 12.62 -19.29
N ASN A 514 28.00 12.14 -20.07
CA ASN A 514 29.31 12.78 -20.17
C ASN A 514 29.40 13.82 -21.30
N SER A 515 28.74 13.58 -22.42
CA SER A 515 28.93 14.36 -23.65
C SER A 515 27.85 15.41 -23.89
N ALA A 516 26.63 15.18 -23.38
CA ALA A 516 25.47 16.05 -23.56
C ALA A 516 24.48 15.97 -22.39
N PRO A 517 24.91 16.24 -21.15
CA PRO A 517 24.06 16.17 -19.95
C PRO A 517 22.85 17.13 -20.02
N GLU A 518 22.97 18.19 -20.83
CA GLU A 518 21.90 19.17 -21.07
C GLU A 518 20.63 18.53 -21.64
N ILE A 519 20.74 17.49 -22.49
CA ILE A 519 19.58 16.81 -23.08
C ILE A 519 18.67 16.23 -21.99
N GLY A 520 19.24 15.53 -21.02
CA GLY A 520 18.49 15.00 -19.88
C GLY A 520 17.85 16.10 -19.03
N ALA A 521 18.60 17.17 -18.76
CA ALA A 521 18.10 18.31 -17.99
C ALA A 521 16.94 19.04 -18.70
N ASP A 522 17.03 19.20 -20.01
CA ASP A 522 15.99 19.84 -20.81
C ASP A 522 14.72 18.98 -20.90
N ILE A 523 14.84 17.67 -21.04
CA ILE A 523 13.70 16.74 -20.99
C ILE A 523 12.96 16.86 -19.64
N ILE A 524 13.68 16.91 -18.53
CA ILE A 524 13.07 17.07 -17.19
C ILE A 524 12.35 18.42 -17.08
N LYS A 525 13.02 19.50 -17.50
CA LYS A 525 12.52 20.87 -17.40
C LYS A 525 11.31 21.11 -18.30
N ASN A 526 11.41 20.73 -19.57
CA ASN A 526 10.40 21.02 -20.60
C ASN A 526 9.31 19.95 -20.68
N LYS A 527 9.54 18.78 -20.10
CA LYS A 527 8.67 17.59 -20.17
C LYS A 527 8.36 17.13 -21.60
N LYS A 528 9.15 17.58 -22.57
CA LYS A 528 9.06 17.25 -23.99
C LYS A 528 10.45 17.21 -24.61
N ILE A 529 10.60 16.52 -25.73
CA ILE A 529 11.76 16.61 -26.60
C ILE A 529 11.51 17.82 -27.52
N THR A 530 12.35 18.84 -27.45
CA THR A 530 12.27 19.97 -28.40
C THR A 530 12.98 19.61 -29.71
N ASP A 531 12.78 20.38 -30.75
CA ASP A 531 13.46 20.16 -32.04
C ASP A 531 14.99 20.23 -31.87
N ALA A 532 15.47 21.14 -31.02
CA ALA A 532 16.89 21.25 -30.68
C ALA A 532 17.42 20.02 -29.91
N ASP A 533 16.63 19.52 -28.95
CA ASP A 533 16.96 18.29 -28.22
C ASP A 533 17.00 17.08 -29.16
N GLU A 534 16.07 17.02 -30.13
CA GLU A 534 16.04 15.92 -31.09
C GLU A 534 17.25 15.94 -32.03
N GLU A 535 17.68 17.11 -32.48
CA GLU A 535 18.90 17.26 -33.31
C GLU A 535 20.15 16.89 -32.50
N ALA A 536 20.25 17.39 -31.27
CA ALA A 536 21.37 17.06 -30.37
C ALA A 536 21.41 15.55 -30.07
N LEU A 537 20.26 14.95 -29.78
CA LEU A 537 20.14 13.53 -29.48
C LEU A 537 20.52 12.65 -30.67
N LYS A 538 20.08 13.00 -31.90
CA LYS A 538 20.49 12.31 -33.12
C LYS A 538 22.02 12.35 -33.29
N LYS A 539 22.62 13.54 -33.16
CA LYS A 539 24.06 13.70 -33.28
C LYS A 539 24.83 12.84 -32.25
N VAL A 540 24.40 12.87 -30.98
CA VAL A 540 25.04 12.08 -29.91
C VAL A 540 24.89 10.59 -30.16
N LEU A 541 23.73 10.14 -30.66
CA LEU A 541 23.48 8.73 -31.00
C LEU A 541 24.34 8.28 -32.18
N ASP A 542 24.47 9.11 -33.23
CA ASP A 542 25.29 8.82 -34.40
C ASP A 542 26.78 8.75 -34.00
N ASP A 543 27.27 9.70 -33.20
CA ASP A 543 28.64 9.72 -32.70
C ASP A 543 28.93 8.49 -31.81
N PHE A 544 28.01 8.15 -30.90
CA PHE A 544 28.15 6.98 -30.04
C PHE A 544 28.16 5.68 -30.85
N LYS A 545 27.27 5.56 -31.85
CA LYS A 545 27.19 4.35 -32.68
C LYS A 545 28.47 4.07 -33.45
N GLN A 546 29.22 5.11 -33.88
CA GLN A 546 30.51 4.96 -34.52
C GLN A 546 31.61 4.43 -33.57
N THR A 547 31.46 4.65 -32.28
CA THR A 547 32.42 4.21 -31.26
C THR A 547 32.09 2.86 -30.65
N PHE A 548 30.81 2.44 -30.72
CA PHE A 548 30.36 1.19 -30.13
C PHE A 548 30.84 -0.01 -30.96
N VAL A 549 31.49 -0.96 -30.30
CA VAL A 549 31.97 -2.21 -30.93
C VAL A 549 31.07 -3.36 -30.45
N THR A 550 30.45 -4.05 -31.38
CA THR A 550 29.59 -5.20 -31.10
C THR A 550 30.40 -6.42 -30.66
N SER A 551 29.76 -7.40 -30.04
CA SER A 551 30.43 -8.63 -29.57
C SER A 551 31.02 -9.48 -30.71
N ASP A 552 30.50 -9.33 -31.94
CA ASP A 552 31.02 -9.94 -33.17
C ASP A 552 32.10 -9.08 -33.87
N GLY A 553 32.57 -8.01 -33.22
CA GLY A 553 33.68 -7.17 -33.70
C GLY A 553 33.33 -6.18 -34.79
N LYS A 554 32.03 -5.99 -35.12
CA LYS A 554 31.57 -4.96 -36.05
C LYS A 554 31.40 -3.61 -35.34
N ARG A 555 31.67 -2.54 -36.08
CA ARG A 555 31.42 -1.16 -35.65
C ARG A 555 30.13 -0.64 -36.26
#